data_541f5450423c5f9f9720736f60e8529d
#
_entry.id   541f5450423c5f9f9720736f60e8529d
#
_cell.length_a   1.000
_cell.length_b   1.000
_cell.length_c   1.000
_cell.angle_alpha   90.00
_cell.angle_beta   90.00
_cell.angle_gamma   90.00
#
_symmetry.space_group_name_H-M   'P 1'
#
loop_
_entity.id
_entity.type
_entity.pdbx_description
1 polymer ?
#
loop_
_entity_poly.entity_id
_entity_poly.type
_entity_poly.pdbx_seq_one_letter_code
_entity_poly.pdbx_strand_id
1 'polypeptide(L)'
;SVAAAIMAYGFALWVGLTGSGQIGSLARVLWDPNFENLTDKMIVWRTAMTVTFALLFIFVGFAYKMSTIPMHFWRPDVYDGAPTGVTAYLSVISKAAGFGIALPFLESLAGSIAALAPGGLAEQLWKIVDWRMFLIVISILTMTLGNLAALWQTNLKRLMAYSSIAHAGFLMMGLTILGTGVEYSGMQTISFYLLAYLAMNFGAFAVVILVENRTG
;
A
#
# COMPACT_ATOMS: atom_id res chain seq x y z
N SER A 1 6.74 -5.04 15.02
CA SER A 1 6.83 -3.57 14.86
C SER A 1 5.48 -2.94 15.20
N VAL A 2 5.48 -1.67 15.63
CA VAL A 2 4.25 -0.91 15.95
C VAL A 2 3.29 -0.89 14.76
N ALA A 3 3.79 -0.74 13.54
CA ALA A 3 2.97 -0.76 12.32
C ALA A 3 2.21 -2.08 12.11
N ALA A 4 2.82 -3.21 12.49
CA ALA A 4 2.14 -4.51 12.42
C ALA A 4 1.02 -4.63 13.46
N ALA A 5 1.21 -4.06 14.65
CA ALA A 5 0.16 -4.03 15.67
C ALA A 5 -1.02 -3.14 15.25
N ILE A 6 -0.75 -1.98 14.66
CA ILE A 6 -1.78 -1.09 14.11
C ILE A 6 -2.57 -1.80 12.99
N MET A 7 -1.87 -2.48 12.08
CA MET A 7 -2.51 -3.25 11.01
C MET A 7 -3.38 -4.38 11.57
N ALA A 8 -2.88 -5.12 12.58
CA ALA A 8 -3.65 -6.18 13.21
C ALA A 8 -4.93 -5.64 13.87
N TYR A 9 -4.84 -4.48 14.51
CA TYR A 9 -6.02 -3.80 15.07
C TYR A 9 -7.00 -3.38 13.97
N GLY A 10 -6.50 -2.90 12.83
CA GLY A 10 -7.32 -2.60 11.65
C GLY A 10 -8.10 -3.83 11.16
N PHE A 11 -7.44 -4.98 11.06
CA PHE A 11 -8.12 -6.24 10.73
C PHE A 11 -9.10 -6.70 11.82
N ALA A 12 -8.80 -6.47 13.08
CA ALA A 12 -9.75 -6.77 14.18
C ALA A 12 -11.02 -5.91 14.06
N LEU A 13 -10.91 -4.63 13.74
CA LEU A 13 -12.06 -3.77 13.46
C LEU A 13 -12.84 -4.26 12.23
N TRP A 14 -12.14 -4.70 11.18
CA TRP A 14 -12.75 -5.27 9.99
C TRP A 14 -13.57 -6.52 10.32
N VAL A 15 -12.99 -7.47 11.04
CA VAL A 15 -13.68 -8.70 11.46
C VAL A 15 -14.84 -8.38 12.41
N GLY A 16 -14.66 -7.43 13.31
CA GLY A 16 -15.72 -6.96 14.21
C GLY A 16 -16.93 -6.39 13.48
N LEU A 17 -16.73 -5.70 12.36
CA LEU A 17 -17.79 -5.16 11.51
C LEU A 17 -18.44 -6.21 10.63
N THR A 18 -17.63 -7.04 9.98
CA THR A 18 -18.10 -7.95 8.93
C THR A 18 -18.51 -9.33 9.47
N GLY A 19 -18.14 -9.64 10.72
CA GLY A 19 -18.31 -10.97 11.30
C GLY A 19 -17.50 -12.07 10.60
N SER A 20 -16.58 -11.70 9.68
CA SER A 20 -15.84 -12.63 8.85
C SER A 20 -14.42 -12.13 8.56
N GLY A 21 -13.47 -13.07 8.47
CA GLY A 21 -12.12 -12.79 7.99
C GLY A 21 -11.98 -12.68 6.47
N GLN A 22 -13.07 -12.86 5.71
CA GLN A 22 -13.05 -12.73 4.26
C GLN A 22 -13.14 -11.24 3.86
N ILE A 23 -12.25 -10.81 2.99
CA ILE A 23 -12.17 -9.40 2.55
C ILE A 23 -13.45 -9.00 1.80
N GLY A 24 -14.00 -9.88 0.96
CA GLY A 24 -15.24 -9.65 0.23
C GLY A 24 -16.53 -9.60 1.09
N SER A 25 -16.43 -9.86 2.40
CA SER A 25 -17.59 -9.82 3.30
C SER A 25 -18.12 -8.41 3.55
N LEU A 26 -17.33 -7.35 3.26
CA LEU A 26 -17.77 -5.96 3.38
C LEU A 26 -19.01 -5.68 2.51
N ALA A 27 -19.03 -6.21 1.29
CA ALA A 27 -20.19 -6.07 0.42
C ALA A 27 -21.48 -6.61 1.05
N ARG A 28 -21.39 -7.76 1.76
CA ARG A 28 -22.55 -8.36 2.44
C ARG A 28 -23.09 -7.51 3.57
N VAL A 29 -22.21 -6.87 4.33
CA VAL A 29 -22.61 -5.98 5.43
C VAL A 29 -23.26 -4.70 4.91
N LEU A 30 -22.71 -4.13 3.84
CA LEU A 30 -23.23 -2.91 3.23
C LEU A 30 -24.49 -3.19 2.36
N TRP A 31 -24.72 -4.43 1.94
CA TRP A 31 -25.87 -4.87 1.15
C TRP A 31 -27.03 -5.39 2.02
N ASP A 32 -26.90 -5.48 3.32
CA ASP A 32 -28.01 -5.97 4.18
C ASP A 32 -29.24 -5.06 3.98
N PRO A 33 -30.41 -5.61 3.56
CA PRO A 33 -31.63 -4.82 3.37
C PRO A 33 -32.06 -4.10 4.66
N ASN A 34 -31.67 -4.63 5.82
CA ASN A 34 -31.88 -3.97 7.09
C ASN A 34 -30.99 -2.73 7.24
N PHE A 35 -29.82 -2.70 6.57
CA PHE A 35 -28.93 -1.56 6.57
C PHE A 35 -29.43 -0.43 5.63
N GLU A 36 -30.07 -0.79 4.53
CA GLU A 36 -30.66 0.16 3.56
C GLU A 36 -31.90 0.84 4.14
N ASN A 37 -32.63 0.16 5.01
CA ASN A 37 -33.79 0.69 5.72
C ASN A 37 -33.47 1.43 7.03
N LEU A 38 -32.19 1.53 7.40
CA LEU A 38 -31.79 2.32 8.57
C LEU A 38 -31.97 3.80 8.28
N THR A 39 -33.10 4.35 8.67
CA THR A 39 -33.38 5.80 8.71
C THR A 39 -32.49 6.54 9.73
N ASP A 40 -31.77 5.81 10.56
CA ASP A 40 -30.91 6.38 11.59
C ASP A 40 -29.54 6.76 11.01
N LYS A 41 -29.41 8.01 10.61
CA LYS A 41 -28.16 8.61 10.10
C LYS A 41 -26.97 8.36 11.05
N MET A 42 -27.19 8.17 12.33
CA MET A 42 -26.13 7.96 13.31
C MET A 42 -25.49 6.58 13.16
N ILE A 43 -26.26 5.53 12.89
CA ILE A 43 -25.72 4.17 12.69
C ILE A 43 -24.88 4.15 11.43
N VAL A 44 -25.36 4.77 10.37
CA VAL A 44 -24.64 4.92 9.09
C VAL A 44 -23.30 5.61 9.28
N TRP A 45 -23.28 6.74 9.99
CA TRP A 45 -22.05 7.46 10.31
C TRP A 45 -21.06 6.63 11.10
N ARG A 46 -21.53 5.93 12.14
CA ARG A 46 -20.67 5.07 12.96
C ARG A 46 -20.03 3.95 12.15
N THR A 47 -20.79 3.28 11.30
CA THR A 47 -20.27 2.21 10.41
C THR A 47 -19.26 2.76 9.42
N ALA A 48 -19.55 3.90 8.77
CA ALA A 48 -18.62 4.56 7.85
C ALA A 48 -17.29 4.91 8.53
N MET A 49 -17.34 5.51 9.70
CA MET A 49 -16.15 5.85 10.47
C MET A 49 -15.35 4.60 10.83
N THR A 50 -16.00 3.53 11.28
CA THR A 50 -15.30 2.30 11.65
C THR A 50 -14.64 1.63 10.44
N VAL A 51 -15.31 1.59 9.28
CA VAL A 51 -14.72 1.10 8.02
C VAL A 51 -13.51 1.95 7.64
N THR A 52 -13.65 3.28 7.71
CA THR A 52 -12.55 4.20 7.36
C THR A 52 -11.34 3.99 8.26
N PHE A 53 -11.54 3.92 9.58
CA PHE A 53 -10.43 3.67 10.51
C PHE A 53 -9.82 2.28 10.32
N ALA A 54 -10.62 1.25 10.09
CA ALA A 54 -10.11 -0.10 9.80
C ALA A 54 -9.19 -0.09 8.57
N LEU A 55 -9.63 0.52 7.47
CA LEU A 55 -8.86 0.63 6.24
C LEU A 55 -7.60 1.49 6.41
N LEU A 56 -7.67 2.61 7.14
CA LEU A 56 -6.50 3.45 7.43
C LEU A 56 -5.46 2.67 8.24
N PHE A 57 -5.86 1.92 9.25
CA PHE A 57 -4.95 1.13 10.07
C PHE A 57 -4.32 -0.04 9.28
N ILE A 58 -5.10 -0.70 8.43
CA ILE A 58 -4.58 -1.73 7.51
C ILE A 58 -3.57 -1.10 6.55
N PHE A 59 -3.89 0.08 6.00
CA PHE A 59 -3.01 0.82 5.09
C PHE A 59 -1.69 1.22 5.74
N VAL A 60 -1.69 1.62 7.03
CA VAL A 60 -0.45 1.92 7.77
C VAL A 60 0.52 0.74 7.74
N GLY A 61 0.03 -0.49 7.92
CA GLY A 61 0.86 -1.70 7.83
C GLY A 61 1.42 -1.94 6.43
N PHE A 62 0.60 -1.78 5.40
CA PHE A 62 1.05 -1.86 4.00
C PHE A 62 2.07 -0.76 3.67
N ALA A 63 1.78 0.49 4.04
CA ALA A 63 2.66 1.63 3.83
C ALA A 63 4.04 1.43 4.49
N TYR A 64 4.08 0.88 5.70
CA TYR A 64 5.32 0.54 6.38
C TYR A 64 6.11 -0.53 5.62
N LYS A 65 5.47 -1.62 5.18
CA LYS A 65 6.13 -2.68 4.41
C LYS A 65 6.62 -2.21 3.04
N MET A 66 5.81 -1.44 2.33
CA MET A 66 6.16 -0.86 1.04
C MET A 66 7.12 0.33 1.16
N SER A 67 7.27 0.90 2.36
CA SER A 67 8.02 2.13 2.67
C SER A 67 7.51 3.33 1.88
N THR A 68 6.21 3.51 1.86
CA THR A 68 5.57 4.69 1.30
C THR A 68 5.37 5.76 2.37
N ILE A 69 5.22 7.01 1.96
CA ILE A 69 4.95 8.11 2.88
C ILE A 69 3.58 7.89 3.53
N PRO A 70 3.45 8.14 4.86
CA PRO A 70 4.45 8.69 5.78
C PRO A 70 5.37 7.65 6.43
N MET A 71 5.19 6.35 6.19
CA MET A 71 5.85 5.25 6.91
C MET A 71 7.22 4.84 6.32
N HIS A 72 7.90 5.73 5.59
CA HIS A 72 9.16 5.45 4.86
C HIS A 72 10.43 5.61 5.71
N PHE A 73 10.37 6.28 6.85
CA PHE A 73 11.51 6.79 7.63
C PHE A 73 12.51 5.72 8.09
N TRP A 74 12.08 4.49 8.26
CA TRP A 74 12.94 3.40 8.72
C TRP A 74 13.94 2.90 7.66
N ARG A 75 13.63 3.09 6.37
CA ARG A 75 14.37 2.46 5.27
C ARG A 75 15.78 3.01 5.09
N PRO A 76 16.04 4.34 5.10
CA PRO A 76 17.38 4.87 4.93
C PRO A 76 18.36 4.41 6.02
N ASP A 77 17.90 4.34 7.26
CA ASP A 77 18.75 3.96 8.39
C ASP A 77 19.04 2.44 8.40
N VAL A 78 18.06 1.63 8.03
CA VAL A 78 18.26 0.16 7.88
C VAL A 78 19.22 -0.13 6.73
N TYR A 79 19.13 0.60 5.61
CA TYR A 79 20.03 0.39 4.48
C TYR A 79 21.46 0.78 4.81
N ASP A 80 21.65 1.84 5.57
CA ASP A 80 22.96 2.32 6.01
C ASP A 80 23.63 1.33 6.97
N GLY A 81 22.89 0.86 7.96
CA GLY A 81 23.41 -0.02 9.02
C GLY A 81 23.54 -1.50 8.65
N ALA A 82 22.86 -1.98 7.63
CA ALA A 82 22.88 -3.40 7.26
C ALA A 82 24.04 -3.73 6.31
N PRO A 83 24.55 -4.99 6.33
CA PRO A 83 25.48 -5.48 5.31
C PRO A 83 24.87 -5.34 3.91
N THR A 84 25.68 -4.99 2.90
CA THR A 84 25.22 -4.63 1.57
C THR A 84 24.41 -5.73 0.89
N GLY A 85 24.78 -7.01 1.08
CA GLY A 85 24.00 -8.13 0.55
C GLY A 85 22.60 -8.26 1.18
N VAL A 86 22.48 -7.98 2.50
CA VAL A 86 21.18 -7.96 3.20
C VAL A 86 20.34 -6.79 2.73
N THR A 87 20.96 -5.63 2.50
CA THR A 87 20.29 -4.44 1.96
C THR A 87 19.73 -4.71 0.56
N ALA A 88 20.50 -5.36 -0.31
CA ALA A 88 20.07 -5.77 -1.64
C ALA A 88 18.81 -6.66 -1.57
N TYR A 89 18.82 -7.67 -0.71
CA TYR A 89 17.68 -8.55 -0.50
C TYR A 89 16.44 -7.78 0.01
N LEU A 90 16.61 -6.96 1.05
CA LEU A 90 15.52 -6.16 1.62
C LEU A 90 14.94 -5.14 0.63
N SER A 91 15.76 -4.64 -0.31
CA SER A 91 15.31 -3.63 -1.29
C SER A 91 14.20 -4.13 -2.20
N VAL A 92 14.22 -5.42 -2.54
CA VAL A 92 13.29 -6.04 -3.49
C VAL A 92 12.20 -6.82 -2.75
N ILE A 93 12.58 -7.74 -1.87
CA ILE A 93 11.64 -8.73 -1.30
C ILE A 93 10.64 -8.07 -0.35
N SER A 94 11.09 -7.10 0.44
CA SER A 94 10.17 -6.35 1.31
C SER A 94 9.07 -5.66 0.52
N LYS A 95 9.38 -5.09 -0.65
CA LYS A 95 8.41 -4.47 -1.54
C LYS A 95 7.50 -5.50 -2.21
N ALA A 96 8.11 -6.54 -2.80
CA ALA A 96 7.34 -7.59 -3.45
C ALA A 96 6.31 -8.21 -2.49
N ALA A 97 6.70 -8.45 -1.24
CA ALA A 97 5.79 -8.94 -0.20
C ALA A 97 4.70 -7.90 0.16
N GLY A 98 5.07 -6.61 0.27
CA GLY A 98 4.13 -5.53 0.58
C GLY A 98 3.05 -5.39 -0.51
N PHE A 99 3.47 -5.27 -1.76
CA PHE A 99 2.55 -5.15 -2.90
C PHE A 99 1.80 -6.46 -3.16
N GLY A 100 2.45 -7.62 -2.97
CA GLY A 100 1.82 -8.92 -3.14
C GLY A 100 0.65 -9.19 -2.19
N ILE A 101 0.64 -8.57 -1.01
CA ILE A 101 -0.48 -8.65 -0.05
C ILE A 101 -1.49 -7.52 -0.32
N ALA A 102 -1.01 -6.30 -0.62
CA ALA A 102 -1.88 -5.15 -0.84
C ALA A 102 -2.74 -5.28 -2.10
N LEU A 103 -2.20 -5.88 -3.17
CA LEU A 103 -2.89 -6.09 -4.45
C LEU A 103 -4.19 -6.88 -4.30
N PRO A 104 -4.17 -8.16 -3.85
CA PRO A 104 -5.39 -8.94 -3.74
C PRO A 104 -6.37 -8.36 -2.70
N PHE A 105 -5.85 -7.67 -1.68
CA PHE A 105 -6.71 -6.97 -0.71
C PHE A 105 -7.49 -5.84 -1.38
N LEU A 106 -6.81 -4.94 -2.10
CA LEU A 106 -7.44 -3.80 -2.75
C LEU A 106 -8.32 -4.23 -3.94
N GLU A 107 -7.94 -5.28 -4.68
CA GLU A 107 -8.76 -5.83 -5.76
C GLU A 107 -10.06 -6.42 -5.24
N SER A 108 -10.00 -7.21 -4.16
CA SER A 108 -11.19 -7.74 -3.50
C SER A 108 -12.08 -6.63 -2.92
N LEU A 109 -11.48 -5.58 -2.38
CA LEU A 109 -12.17 -4.40 -1.89
C LEU A 109 -12.87 -3.66 -3.05
N ALA A 110 -12.16 -3.39 -4.15
CA ALA A 110 -12.70 -2.73 -5.33
C ALA A 110 -13.86 -3.54 -5.95
N GLY A 111 -13.71 -4.86 -6.05
CA GLY A 111 -14.77 -5.76 -6.51
C GLY A 111 -16.01 -5.73 -5.61
N SER A 112 -15.80 -5.70 -4.29
CA SER A 112 -16.89 -5.58 -3.32
C SER A 112 -17.68 -4.28 -3.49
N ILE A 113 -16.99 -3.18 -3.81
CA ILE A 113 -17.60 -1.86 -4.04
C ILE A 113 -18.35 -1.81 -5.36
N ALA A 114 -17.74 -2.36 -6.42
CA ALA A 114 -18.37 -2.41 -7.73
C ALA A 114 -19.68 -3.24 -7.75
N ALA A 115 -19.81 -4.19 -6.81
CA ALA A 115 -21.01 -5.00 -6.64
C ALA A 115 -22.14 -4.28 -5.89
N LEU A 116 -21.90 -3.08 -5.33
CA LEU A 116 -22.93 -2.31 -4.60
C LEU A 116 -23.92 -1.68 -5.59
N ALA A 117 -25.21 -1.67 -5.21
CA ALA A 117 -26.24 -1.10 -6.03
C ALA A 117 -26.03 0.41 -6.29
N PRO A 118 -26.20 0.89 -7.53
CA PRO A 118 -26.11 2.32 -7.81
C PRO A 118 -27.16 3.11 -6.99
N GLY A 119 -26.72 4.19 -6.37
CA GLY A 119 -27.59 5.09 -5.60
C GLY A 119 -27.82 4.69 -4.14
N GLY A 120 -27.32 3.54 -3.70
CA GLY A 120 -27.43 3.09 -2.30
C GLY A 120 -26.56 3.90 -1.34
N LEU A 121 -26.85 3.75 -0.04
CA LEU A 121 -26.12 4.41 1.03
C LEU A 121 -24.62 4.08 1.00
N ALA A 122 -24.28 2.86 0.67
CA ALA A 122 -22.92 2.37 0.53
C ALA A 122 -22.13 3.14 -0.55
N GLU A 123 -22.75 3.49 -1.67
CA GLU A 123 -22.13 4.34 -2.69
C GLU A 123 -21.88 5.77 -2.17
N GLN A 124 -22.81 6.30 -1.39
CA GLN A 124 -22.64 7.62 -0.79
C GLN A 124 -21.50 7.64 0.24
N LEU A 125 -21.38 6.62 1.09
CA LEU A 125 -20.28 6.47 2.03
C LEU A 125 -18.93 6.36 1.32
N TRP A 126 -18.90 5.68 0.19
CA TRP A 126 -17.69 5.47 -0.59
C TRP A 126 -17.25 6.72 -1.35
N LYS A 127 -18.19 7.59 -1.72
CA LYS A 127 -17.90 8.92 -2.28
C LYS A 127 -17.30 9.87 -1.26
N ILE A 128 -17.60 9.69 0.02
CA ILE A 128 -17.02 10.51 1.11
C ILE A 128 -15.53 10.19 1.31
N VAL A 129 -15.13 8.93 1.12
CA VAL A 129 -13.74 8.49 1.24
C VAL A 129 -13.24 8.04 -0.14
N ASP A 130 -12.76 8.98 -0.93
CA ASP A 130 -12.14 8.67 -2.22
C ASP A 130 -10.77 8.01 -2.02
N TRP A 131 -10.78 6.68 -1.83
CA TRP A 131 -9.58 5.86 -1.65
C TRP A 131 -8.62 5.97 -2.84
N ARG A 132 -9.15 6.17 -4.04
CA ARG A 132 -8.33 6.36 -5.23
C ARG A 132 -7.56 7.67 -5.14
N MET A 133 -8.23 8.76 -4.82
CA MET A 133 -7.59 10.06 -4.63
C MET A 133 -6.55 10.00 -3.50
N PHE A 134 -6.88 9.32 -2.39
CA PHE A 134 -5.93 9.09 -1.29
C PHE A 134 -4.65 8.37 -1.79
N LEU A 135 -4.80 7.26 -2.53
CA LEU A 135 -3.65 6.53 -3.09
C LEU A 135 -2.86 7.37 -4.10
N ILE A 136 -3.52 8.18 -4.93
CA ILE A 136 -2.86 9.11 -5.86
C ILE A 136 -2.00 10.12 -5.10
N VAL A 137 -2.56 10.77 -4.07
CA VAL A 137 -1.84 11.76 -3.27
C VAL A 137 -0.62 11.13 -2.59
N ILE A 138 -0.78 9.98 -1.94
CA ILE A 138 0.34 9.28 -1.30
C ILE A 138 1.39 8.85 -2.33
N SER A 139 0.99 8.40 -3.52
CA SER A 139 1.89 8.06 -4.61
C SER A 139 2.73 9.26 -5.05
N ILE A 140 2.09 10.41 -5.33
CA ILE A 140 2.78 11.64 -5.73
C ILE A 140 3.76 12.09 -4.65
N LEU A 141 3.33 12.13 -3.38
CA LEU A 141 4.20 12.50 -2.27
C LEU A 141 5.39 11.55 -2.14
N THR A 142 5.16 10.24 -2.26
CA THR A 142 6.22 9.23 -2.14
C THR A 142 7.25 9.34 -3.26
N MET A 143 6.81 9.54 -4.51
CA MET A 143 7.72 9.76 -5.64
C MET A 143 8.54 11.03 -5.48
N THR A 144 7.87 12.13 -5.18
CA THR A 144 8.48 13.46 -5.13
C THR A 144 9.49 13.55 -3.99
N LEU A 145 9.09 13.22 -2.77
CA LEU A 145 9.97 13.29 -1.61
C LEU A 145 11.08 12.24 -1.68
N GLY A 146 10.81 11.05 -2.20
CA GLY A 146 11.85 10.03 -2.43
C GLY A 146 12.94 10.51 -3.37
N ASN A 147 12.57 11.09 -4.52
CA ASN A 147 13.52 11.61 -5.50
C ASN A 147 14.28 12.82 -4.98
N LEU A 148 13.60 13.80 -4.38
CA LEU A 148 14.25 14.99 -3.84
C LEU A 148 15.22 14.64 -2.70
N ALA A 149 14.83 13.76 -1.80
CA ALA A 149 15.71 13.33 -0.71
C ALA A 149 16.92 12.54 -1.20
N ALA A 150 16.78 11.77 -2.30
CA ALA A 150 17.88 11.05 -2.92
C ALA A 150 18.99 11.99 -3.43
N LEU A 151 18.62 13.15 -4.01
CA LEU A 151 19.57 14.12 -4.57
C LEU A 151 20.54 14.71 -3.52
N TRP A 152 20.14 14.74 -2.26
CA TRP A 152 20.95 15.31 -1.17
C TRP A 152 21.79 14.27 -0.43
N GLN A 153 21.74 13.00 -0.85
CA GLN A 153 22.49 11.94 -0.18
C GLN A 153 23.92 11.85 -0.72
N THR A 154 24.90 11.84 0.18
CA THR A 154 26.31 11.56 -0.12
C THR A 154 26.65 10.07 0.10
N ASN A 155 25.89 9.36 0.92
CA ASN A 155 26.04 7.93 1.17
C ASN A 155 25.25 7.13 0.12
N LEU A 156 25.95 6.24 -0.59
CA LEU A 156 25.37 5.45 -1.68
C LEU A 156 24.25 4.51 -1.22
N LYS A 157 24.37 3.88 -0.04
CA LYS A 157 23.31 3.02 0.51
C LYS A 157 22.05 3.83 0.84
N ARG A 158 22.20 5.03 1.41
CA ARG A 158 21.07 5.93 1.70
C ARG A 158 20.45 6.47 0.40
N LEU A 159 21.25 6.78 -0.62
CA LEU A 159 20.77 7.17 -1.95
C LEU A 159 19.88 6.04 -2.54
N MET A 160 20.37 4.80 -2.51
CA MET A 160 19.60 3.63 -2.96
C MET A 160 18.32 3.41 -2.15
N ALA A 161 18.31 3.73 -0.84
CA ALA A 161 17.12 3.67 0.00
C ALA A 161 16.05 4.68 -0.46
N TYR A 162 16.42 5.94 -0.70
CA TYR A 162 15.49 6.96 -1.17
C TYR A 162 15.01 6.71 -2.61
N SER A 163 15.90 6.25 -3.49
CA SER A 163 15.50 5.73 -4.81
C SER A 163 14.47 4.63 -4.68
N SER A 164 14.69 3.71 -3.75
CA SER A 164 13.75 2.63 -3.45
C SER A 164 12.40 3.15 -2.95
N ILE A 165 12.35 4.23 -2.17
CA ILE A 165 11.10 4.89 -1.75
C ILE A 165 10.39 5.50 -2.95
N ALA A 166 11.10 6.22 -3.84
CA ALA A 166 10.51 6.77 -5.05
C ALA A 166 9.87 5.69 -5.94
N HIS A 167 10.55 4.55 -6.12
CA HIS A 167 10.01 3.41 -6.86
C HIS A 167 8.77 2.77 -6.20
N ALA A 168 8.64 2.83 -4.87
CA ALA A 168 7.41 2.44 -4.20
C ALA A 168 6.24 3.36 -4.58
N GLY A 169 6.50 4.65 -4.75
CA GLY A 169 5.50 5.60 -5.25
C GLY A 169 5.03 5.25 -6.68
N PHE A 170 5.96 4.92 -7.59
CA PHE A 170 5.58 4.48 -8.94
C PHE A 170 4.73 3.20 -8.92
N LEU A 171 5.07 2.22 -8.09
CA LEU A 171 4.26 1.02 -7.92
C LEU A 171 2.86 1.31 -7.34
N MET A 172 2.75 2.29 -6.44
CA MET A 172 1.46 2.70 -5.90
C MET A 172 0.52 3.30 -6.96
N MET A 173 1.04 3.95 -8.01
CA MET A 173 0.21 4.37 -9.14
C MET A 173 -0.52 3.20 -9.80
N GLY A 174 0.11 2.02 -9.88
CA GLY A 174 -0.53 0.81 -10.35
C GLY A 174 -1.73 0.37 -9.50
N LEU A 175 -1.72 0.66 -8.18
CA LEU A 175 -2.86 0.36 -7.30
C LEU A 175 -4.07 1.27 -7.58
N THR A 176 -3.87 2.46 -8.11
CA THR A 176 -4.96 3.41 -8.41
C THR A 176 -5.82 2.98 -9.60
N ILE A 177 -5.30 2.08 -10.44
CA ILE A 177 -5.98 1.57 -11.64
C ILE A 177 -6.89 0.38 -11.31
N LEU A 178 -6.77 -0.20 -10.11
CA LEU A 178 -7.59 -1.34 -9.69
C LEU A 178 -9.09 -0.98 -9.73
N GLY A 179 -9.88 -1.85 -10.31
CA GLY A 179 -11.34 -1.68 -10.38
C GLY A 179 -11.83 -0.64 -11.42
N THR A 180 -10.96 -0.14 -12.32
CA THR A 180 -11.37 0.82 -13.36
C THR A 180 -11.92 0.18 -14.63
N GLY A 181 -11.89 -1.15 -14.75
CA GLY A 181 -12.30 -1.85 -15.98
C GLY A 181 -11.33 -1.68 -17.16
N VAL A 182 -10.13 -1.14 -16.92
CA VAL A 182 -9.09 -1.03 -17.95
C VAL A 182 -8.59 -2.43 -18.33
N GLU A 183 -8.37 -2.66 -19.63
CA GLU A 183 -8.02 -3.95 -20.25
C GLU A 183 -6.74 -4.59 -19.63
N TYR A 184 -5.78 -3.78 -19.20
CA TYR A 184 -4.61 -4.24 -18.45
C TYR A 184 -4.87 -4.10 -16.95
N SER A 185 -4.90 -5.23 -16.24
CA SER A 185 -5.11 -5.21 -14.79
C SER A 185 -3.93 -4.51 -14.08
N GLY A 186 -4.23 -3.72 -13.06
CA GLY A 186 -3.18 -3.11 -12.21
C GLY A 186 -2.20 -4.15 -11.65
N MET A 187 -2.67 -5.40 -11.46
CA MET A 187 -1.85 -6.55 -11.06
C MET A 187 -0.75 -6.87 -12.08
N GLN A 188 -1.06 -6.89 -13.38
CA GLN A 188 -0.08 -7.17 -14.44
C GLN A 188 0.98 -6.06 -14.50
N THR A 189 0.53 -4.80 -14.44
CA THR A 189 1.42 -3.64 -14.45
C THR A 189 2.39 -3.64 -13.28
N ILE A 190 1.90 -3.89 -12.06
CA ILE A 190 2.73 -3.95 -10.85
C ILE A 190 3.68 -5.14 -10.90
N SER A 191 3.21 -6.31 -11.34
CA SER A 191 4.05 -7.51 -11.43
C SER A 191 5.20 -7.35 -12.43
N PHE A 192 4.93 -6.77 -13.60
CA PHE A 192 5.96 -6.46 -14.59
C PHE A 192 6.98 -5.45 -14.05
N TYR A 193 6.49 -4.38 -13.40
CA TYR A 193 7.37 -3.39 -12.80
C TYR A 193 8.25 -3.98 -11.69
N LEU A 194 7.70 -4.83 -10.83
CA LEU A 194 8.46 -5.51 -9.78
C LEU A 194 9.57 -6.39 -10.35
N LEU A 195 9.31 -7.08 -11.46
CA LEU A 195 10.33 -7.90 -12.15
C LEU A 195 11.49 -7.02 -12.66
N ALA A 196 11.16 -5.94 -13.36
CA ALA A 196 12.16 -4.99 -13.85
C ALA A 196 12.93 -4.34 -12.69
N TYR A 197 12.24 -3.96 -11.62
CA TYR A 197 12.82 -3.39 -10.41
C TYR A 197 13.79 -4.36 -9.71
N LEU A 198 13.46 -5.65 -9.66
CA LEU A 198 14.31 -6.71 -9.14
C LEU A 198 15.65 -6.74 -9.89
N ALA A 199 15.60 -6.84 -11.23
CA ALA A 199 16.80 -6.89 -12.06
C ALA A 199 17.67 -5.64 -11.88
N MET A 200 17.05 -4.46 -11.90
CA MET A 200 17.75 -3.18 -11.75
C MET A 200 18.44 -3.07 -10.37
N ASN A 201 17.74 -3.38 -9.28
CA ASN A 201 18.31 -3.26 -7.94
C ASN A 201 19.41 -4.26 -7.66
N PHE A 202 19.25 -5.53 -8.03
CA PHE A 202 20.31 -6.50 -7.84
C PHE A 202 21.55 -6.14 -8.67
N GLY A 203 21.37 -5.62 -9.90
CA GLY A 203 22.47 -5.09 -10.68
C GLY A 203 23.20 -3.94 -9.99
N ALA A 204 22.46 -2.95 -9.48
CA ALA A 204 23.03 -1.82 -8.77
C ALA A 204 23.78 -2.25 -7.50
N PHE A 205 23.17 -3.09 -6.66
CA PHE A 205 23.84 -3.58 -5.43
C PHE A 205 25.03 -4.50 -5.72
N ALA A 206 25.02 -5.27 -6.82
CA ALA A 206 26.19 -6.05 -7.25
C ALA A 206 27.39 -5.14 -7.52
N VAL A 207 27.17 -4.00 -8.19
CA VAL A 207 28.23 -3.00 -8.40
C VAL A 207 28.71 -2.43 -7.07
N VAL A 208 27.81 -2.09 -6.14
CA VAL A 208 28.19 -1.58 -4.80
C VAL A 208 29.07 -2.58 -4.06
N ILE A 209 28.71 -3.86 -4.05
CA ILE A 209 29.49 -4.94 -3.43
C ILE A 209 30.87 -5.07 -4.07
N LEU A 210 30.94 -4.99 -5.39
CA LEU A 210 32.22 -5.06 -6.10
C LEU A 210 33.14 -3.86 -5.76
N VAL A 211 32.60 -2.67 -5.61
CA VAL A 211 33.35 -1.49 -5.17
C VAL A 211 33.81 -1.64 -3.72
N GLU A 212 32.91 -2.01 -2.81
CA GLU A 212 33.28 -2.26 -1.40
C GLU A 212 34.41 -3.27 -1.26
N ASN A 213 34.38 -4.37 -2.01
CA ASN A 213 35.43 -5.41 -1.97
C ASN A 213 36.77 -4.94 -2.56
N ARG A 214 36.80 -3.89 -3.37
CA ARG A 214 38.04 -3.33 -3.94
C ARG A 214 38.65 -2.19 -3.15
N THR A 215 37.82 -1.48 -2.41
CA THR A 215 38.26 -0.30 -1.65
C THR A 215 38.56 -0.60 -0.18
N GLY A 216 38.24 -1.79 0.31
CA GLY A 216 38.52 -2.26 1.67
C GLY A 216 37.40 -1.88 2.60
#